data_86b55c2bb2a55e7c037e6b59ab203204
#
_entry.id   86b55c2bb2a55e7c037e6b59ab203204
#
_cell.length_a   1.000
_cell.length_b   1.000
_cell.length_c   1.000
_cell.angle_alpha   90.00
_cell.angle_beta   90.00
_cell.angle_gamma   90.00
#
_symmetry.space_group_name_H-M   'P 1'
#
loop_
_entity.id
_entity.type
_entity.pdbx_description
1 polymer ?
#
loop_
_entity_poly.entity_id
_entity_poly.type
_entity_poly.pdbx_seq_one_letter_code
_entity_poly.pdbx_strand_id
1 'polypeptide(L)'
;MTVLITTLGKSAKASQSRPGHEYVTLDYAFQDGQTVKASFFGDALARHKTFSRVIVIGTVTSTWEALVDVEEEEDMALWERMQREDFTAWEDDLKSYLKKRWHGADVVLVRHSSDFQDARKIIDSYFEAFSQIPLVEEVVLDFTHGMKWMGMLVESVLKFLRHTNAEDTLSMEYGDVQNGQARQLDMQQYREMDRLRLHVDDFFNRFDASALADDLENASCKSIGKGLRKLGSHLAGNFLIPLVVPDYNGRRNTPVDELLKAISTCRTPQEEMPGWLKTLLGELNGFCAIFQNEETASGKLFRLAQLYADRKFYAQALLCQESCLALYAWEKYGGEKGMLNYDDLKKRQKDFINGPEVTKDQREKLLQICYSRNAVAHGACGQKDEKNTFDSTGELPTTFMQQQGVLKAVMGRK
;
A
#
# COMPACT_ATOMS: atom_id res chain seq x y z
N MET A 1 -18.03 -17.85 1.44
CA MET A 1 -17.76 -18.79 0.32
C MET A 1 -16.38 -18.46 -0.21
N THR A 2 -15.70 -19.43 -0.83
CA THR A 2 -14.31 -19.27 -1.30
C THR A 2 -14.25 -19.48 -2.80
N VAL A 3 -13.57 -18.57 -3.52
CA VAL A 3 -13.35 -18.64 -4.97
C VAL A 3 -11.90 -18.99 -5.24
N LEU A 4 -11.64 -19.94 -6.13
CA LEU A 4 -10.31 -20.25 -6.63
C LEU A 4 -10.10 -19.52 -7.98
N ILE A 5 -8.97 -18.84 -8.11
CA ILE A 5 -8.47 -18.34 -9.40
C ILE A 5 -7.14 -19.05 -9.65
N THR A 6 -7.06 -19.77 -10.76
CA THR A 6 -5.85 -20.53 -11.11
C THR A 6 -5.37 -20.20 -12.52
N THR A 7 -4.07 -20.16 -12.71
CA THR A 7 -3.46 -19.89 -14.02
C THR A 7 -3.05 -21.22 -14.69
N LEU A 8 -3.36 -21.35 -15.97
CA LEU A 8 -3.06 -22.51 -16.79
C LEU A 8 -1.93 -22.20 -17.79
N GLY A 9 -0.88 -22.97 -17.74
CA GLY A 9 0.27 -22.87 -18.63
C GLY A 9 0.35 -24.00 -19.65
N LYS A 10 1.57 -24.24 -20.12
CA LYS A 10 1.90 -25.43 -20.92
C LYS A 10 2.36 -26.53 -19.99
N SER A 11 1.72 -27.70 -20.08
CA SER A 11 2.17 -28.88 -19.38
C SER A 11 3.25 -29.63 -20.16
N ALA A 12 4.19 -30.23 -19.45
CA ALA A 12 5.19 -31.10 -20.07
C ALA A 12 4.56 -32.42 -20.54
N LYS A 13 4.90 -32.86 -21.74
CA LYS A 13 4.48 -34.16 -22.22
C LYS A 13 5.28 -35.29 -21.55
N ALA A 14 4.62 -36.35 -21.17
CA ALA A 14 5.28 -37.54 -20.67
C ALA A 14 6.08 -38.24 -21.76
N SER A 15 7.23 -38.82 -21.42
CA SER A 15 8.12 -39.52 -22.37
C SER A 15 7.52 -40.77 -22.97
N GLN A 16 6.55 -41.38 -22.27
CA GLN A 16 5.76 -42.51 -22.73
C GLN A 16 4.29 -42.24 -22.39
N SER A 17 3.51 -41.83 -23.38
CA SER A 17 2.12 -41.42 -23.18
C SER A 17 1.16 -42.31 -23.95
N ARG A 18 -0.03 -42.52 -23.37
CA ARG A 18 -1.21 -43.04 -24.05
C ARG A 18 -2.10 -41.86 -24.44
N PRO A 19 -2.92 -41.97 -25.49
CA PRO A 19 -3.94 -40.96 -25.75
C PRO A 19 -4.75 -40.64 -24.49
N GLY A 20 -4.94 -39.36 -24.18
CA GLY A 20 -5.59 -38.89 -22.97
C GLY A 20 -4.75 -38.83 -21.70
N HIS A 21 -3.54 -39.41 -21.69
CA HIS A 21 -2.57 -39.36 -20.59
C HIS A 21 -1.21 -38.83 -21.04
N GLU A 22 -1.23 -37.86 -21.92
CA GLU A 22 0.00 -37.32 -22.56
C GLU A 22 0.82 -36.40 -21.66
N TYR A 23 0.26 -35.95 -20.55
CA TYR A 23 0.88 -34.97 -19.68
C TYR A 23 1.47 -35.57 -18.42
N VAL A 24 2.57 -34.99 -17.97
CA VAL A 24 3.20 -35.39 -16.71
C VAL A 24 2.26 -35.03 -15.57
N THR A 25 1.91 -36.03 -14.77
CA THR A 25 1.17 -35.84 -13.52
C THR A 25 2.11 -35.93 -12.33
N LEU A 26 1.86 -35.13 -11.32
CA LEU A 26 2.59 -35.09 -10.07
C LEU A 26 1.65 -35.40 -8.90
N ASP A 27 2.20 -35.97 -7.86
CA ASP A 27 1.49 -36.16 -6.59
C ASP A 27 1.71 -34.89 -5.73
N TYR A 28 0.69 -34.03 -5.66
CA TYR A 28 0.72 -32.81 -4.84
C TYR A 28 0.37 -33.14 -3.40
N ALA A 29 1.34 -32.99 -2.50
CA ALA A 29 1.14 -33.14 -1.06
C ALA A 29 0.65 -31.85 -0.42
N PHE A 30 -0.47 -31.91 0.28
CA PHE A 30 -1.07 -30.80 1.01
C PHE A 30 -0.64 -30.80 2.49
N GLN A 31 -0.82 -29.66 3.17
CA GLN A 31 -0.39 -29.48 4.56
C GLN A 31 -1.11 -30.42 5.55
N ASP A 32 -2.31 -30.87 5.23
CA ASP A 32 -3.08 -31.84 6.02
C ASP A 32 -2.63 -33.31 5.81
N GLY A 33 -1.60 -33.52 5.02
CA GLY A 33 -1.04 -34.87 4.72
C GLY A 33 -1.74 -35.59 3.57
N GLN A 34 -2.78 -35.04 2.98
CA GLN A 34 -3.43 -35.62 1.79
C GLN A 34 -2.58 -35.39 0.55
N THR A 35 -2.76 -36.24 -0.46
CA THR A 35 -2.06 -36.15 -1.74
C THR A 35 -3.05 -36.28 -2.88
N VAL A 36 -2.94 -35.40 -3.86
CA VAL A 36 -3.78 -35.41 -5.08
C VAL A 36 -2.89 -35.47 -6.31
N LYS A 37 -3.12 -36.46 -7.16
CA LYS A 37 -2.39 -36.58 -8.42
C LYS A 37 -3.04 -35.74 -9.50
N ALA A 38 -2.30 -34.81 -10.11
CA ALA A 38 -2.80 -33.92 -11.15
C ALA A 38 -1.68 -33.43 -12.08
N SER A 39 -2.06 -32.94 -13.26
CA SER A 39 -1.14 -32.27 -14.19
C SER A 39 -0.90 -30.80 -13.84
N PHE A 40 -1.80 -30.19 -13.07
CA PHE A 40 -1.72 -28.80 -12.61
C PHE A 40 -2.07 -28.70 -11.13
N PHE A 41 -1.41 -27.81 -10.43
CA PHE A 41 -1.67 -27.58 -9.02
C PHE A 41 -3.08 -27.05 -8.77
N GLY A 42 -3.60 -26.15 -9.62
CA GLY A 42 -4.95 -25.64 -9.52
C GLY A 42 -6.03 -26.74 -9.61
N ASP A 43 -5.85 -27.78 -10.47
CA ASP A 43 -6.72 -28.97 -10.51
C ASP A 43 -6.62 -29.76 -9.20
N ALA A 44 -5.38 -29.99 -8.73
CA ALA A 44 -5.17 -30.67 -7.45
C ALA A 44 -5.86 -29.93 -6.30
N LEU A 45 -5.73 -28.61 -6.25
CA LEU A 45 -6.31 -27.76 -5.21
C LEU A 45 -7.85 -27.76 -5.27
N ALA A 46 -8.44 -27.66 -6.47
CA ALA A 46 -9.89 -27.68 -6.69
C ALA A 46 -10.53 -29.04 -6.35
N ARG A 47 -9.75 -30.14 -6.43
CA ARG A 47 -10.16 -31.48 -6.00
C ARG A 47 -9.94 -31.73 -4.51
N HIS A 48 -8.98 -31.02 -3.92
CA HIS A 48 -8.65 -31.17 -2.50
C HIS A 48 -9.57 -30.32 -1.61
N LYS A 49 -9.93 -29.11 -2.04
CA LYS A 49 -10.79 -28.17 -1.30
C LYS A 49 -12.07 -27.87 -2.08
N THR A 50 -13.15 -27.58 -1.35
CA THR A 50 -14.41 -27.17 -1.95
C THR A 50 -14.43 -25.66 -2.18
N PHE A 51 -14.67 -25.24 -3.43
CA PHE A 51 -14.84 -23.85 -3.82
C PHE A 51 -16.26 -23.60 -4.35
N SER A 52 -16.81 -22.41 -4.11
CA SER A 52 -18.09 -22.02 -4.70
C SER A 52 -17.95 -21.76 -6.21
N ARG A 53 -16.78 -21.23 -6.60
CA ARG A 53 -16.43 -20.95 -7.98
C ARG A 53 -14.96 -21.19 -8.24
N VAL A 54 -14.62 -21.67 -9.45
CA VAL A 54 -13.26 -21.83 -9.93
C VAL A 54 -13.10 -21.07 -11.25
N ILE A 55 -12.19 -20.12 -11.31
CA ILE A 55 -11.86 -19.34 -12.50
C ILE A 55 -10.50 -19.85 -13.01
N VAL A 56 -10.48 -20.44 -14.20
CA VAL A 56 -9.27 -20.88 -14.86
C VAL A 56 -8.86 -19.88 -15.92
N ILE A 57 -7.66 -19.36 -15.81
CA ILE A 57 -7.09 -18.37 -16.73
C ILE A 57 -5.99 -19.02 -17.56
N GLY A 58 -6.14 -18.99 -18.86
CA GLY A 58 -5.14 -19.53 -19.78
C GLY A 58 -5.04 -18.73 -21.07
N THR A 59 -3.99 -19.00 -21.82
CA THR A 59 -3.80 -18.43 -23.16
C THR A 59 -4.34 -19.37 -24.24
N VAL A 60 -4.38 -18.87 -25.46
CA VAL A 60 -4.66 -19.70 -26.65
C VAL A 60 -3.64 -20.84 -26.83
N THR A 61 -2.47 -20.75 -26.19
CA THR A 61 -1.42 -21.78 -26.26
C THR A 61 -1.28 -22.58 -24.98
N SER A 62 -2.15 -22.37 -23.99
CA SER A 62 -2.21 -23.18 -22.78
C SER A 62 -2.73 -24.58 -23.07
N THR A 63 -2.32 -25.54 -22.28
CA THR A 63 -2.64 -26.95 -22.45
C THR A 63 -3.95 -27.28 -21.75
N TRP A 64 -5.08 -26.78 -22.27
CA TRP A 64 -6.42 -26.94 -21.69
C TRP A 64 -6.86 -28.39 -21.54
N GLU A 65 -6.48 -29.24 -22.51
CA GLU A 65 -6.77 -30.66 -22.54
C GLU A 65 -6.13 -31.46 -21.39
N ALA A 66 -5.09 -30.89 -20.75
CA ALA A 66 -4.47 -31.51 -19.58
C ALA A 66 -5.32 -31.41 -18.29
N LEU A 67 -6.43 -30.67 -18.34
CA LEU A 67 -7.45 -30.64 -17.29
C LEU A 67 -8.42 -31.85 -17.37
N VAL A 68 -8.44 -32.54 -18.51
CA VAL A 68 -9.24 -33.75 -18.70
C VAL A 68 -8.39 -34.98 -18.37
N ASP A 69 -8.80 -35.68 -17.33
CA ASP A 69 -8.20 -36.98 -16.94
C ASP A 69 -9.09 -38.05 -17.54
N VAL A 70 -8.59 -38.74 -18.55
CA VAL A 70 -9.40 -39.69 -19.34
C VAL A 70 -9.55 -41.00 -18.58
N GLU A 71 -10.66 -41.16 -17.88
CA GLU A 71 -11.03 -42.35 -17.18
C GLU A 71 -12.13 -43.17 -17.92
N GLU A 72 -13.00 -42.45 -18.67
CA GLU A 72 -14.13 -42.99 -19.37
C GLU A 72 -14.10 -42.65 -20.86
N GLU A 73 -14.97 -43.31 -21.67
CA GLU A 73 -15.07 -43.08 -23.12
C GLU A 73 -15.55 -41.65 -23.45
N GLU A 74 -16.43 -41.10 -22.61
CA GLU A 74 -16.92 -39.71 -22.75
C GLU A 74 -15.80 -38.69 -22.55
N ASP A 75 -14.89 -38.92 -21.61
CA ASP A 75 -13.74 -38.08 -21.36
C ASP A 75 -12.77 -38.09 -22.55
N MET A 76 -12.56 -39.27 -23.15
CA MET A 76 -11.76 -39.41 -24.36
C MET A 76 -12.36 -38.62 -25.52
N ALA A 77 -13.68 -38.68 -25.71
CA ALA A 77 -14.34 -37.92 -26.75
C ALA A 77 -14.18 -36.40 -26.58
N LEU A 78 -14.29 -35.88 -25.34
CA LEU A 78 -14.02 -34.48 -25.01
C LEU A 78 -12.56 -34.12 -25.31
N TRP A 79 -11.60 -34.93 -24.82
CA TRP A 79 -10.18 -34.72 -25.03
C TRP A 79 -9.80 -34.69 -26.52
N GLU A 80 -10.32 -35.60 -27.34
CA GLU A 80 -10.12 -35.62 -28.78
C GLU A 80 -10.68 -34.39 -29.49
N ARG A 81 -11.84 -33.88 -29.08
CA ARG A 81 -12.43 -32.67 -29.61
C ARG A 81 -11.59 -31.45 -29.31
N MET A 82 -11.06 -31.35 -28.08
CA MET A 82 -10.16 -30.27 -27.67
C MET A 82 -8.86 -30.20 -28.49
N GLN A 83 -8.41 -31.34 -29.07
CA GLN A 83 -7.24 -31.39 -29.95
C GLN A 83 -7.55 -30.90 -31.39
N ARG A 84 -8.79 -30.94 -31.83
CA ARG A 84 -9.18 -30.74 -33.24
C ARG A 84 -10.04 -29.52 -33.50
N GLU A 85 -10.79 -29.08 -32.51
CA GLU A 85 -11.82 -28.06 -32.62
C GLU A 85 -11.40 -26.76 -31.90
N ASP A 86 -12.07 -25.66 -32.29
CA ASP A 86 -11.86 -24.38 -31.61
C ASP A 86 -12.43 -24.37 -30.19
N PHE A 87 -11.90 -23.51 -29.35
CA PHE A 87 -12.24 -23.38 -27.93
C PHE A 87 -13.78 -23.31 -27.70
N THR A 88 -14.46 -22.49 -28.48
CA THR A 88 -15.91 -22.29 -28.35
C THR A 88 -16.74 -23.57 -28.61
N ALA A 89 -16.18 -24.57 -29.32
CA ALA A 89 -16.86 -25.81 -29.60
C ALA A 89 -16.90 -26.79 -28.44
N TRP A 90 -15.99 -26.67 -27.47
CA TRP A 90 -15.86 -27.59 -26.35
C TRP A 90 -15.85 -26.90 -24.95
N GLU A 91 -15.92 -25.56 -24.92
CA GLU A 91 -15.85 -24.78 -23.68
C GLU A 91 -16.89 -25.19 -22.65
N ASP A 92 -18.15 -25.34 -23.06
CA ASP A 92 -19.26 -25.69 -22.16
C ASP A 92 -19.18 -27.15 -21.69
N ASP A 93 -18.68 -28.05 -22.55
CA ASP A 93 -18.45 -29.45 -22.17
C ASP A 93 -17.32 -29.56 -21.16
N LEU A 94 -16.23 -28.81 -21.34
CA LEU A 94 -15.16 -28.73 -20.35
C LEU A 94 -15.64 -28.16 -19.02
N LYS A 95 -16.42 -27.08 -19.03
CA LYS A 95 -17.03 -26.52 -17.80
C LYS A 95 -17.88 -27.58 -17.09
N SER A 96 -18.68 -28.33 -17.82
CA SER A 96 -19.54 -29.38 -17.30
C SER A 96 -18.73 -30.53 -16.69
N TYR A 97 -17.67 -30.96 -17.38
CA TYR A 97 -16.71 -31.94 -16.88
C TYR A 97 -16.04 -31.49 -15.59
N LEU A 98 -15.47 -30.31 -15.59
CA LEU A 98 -14.76 -29.74 -14.43
C LEU A 98 -15.70 -29.50 -13.23
N LYS A 99 -16.95 -29.09 -13.47
CA LYS A 99 -17.96 -28.96 -12.43
C LYS A 99 -18.21 -30.26 -11.69
N LYS A 100 -18.32 -31.37 -12.42
CA LYS A 100 -18.45 -32.70 -11.79
C LYS A 100 -17.20 -33.06 -11.00
N ARG A 101 -16.01 -32.79 -11.54
CA ARG A 101 -14.71 -33.11 -10.96
C ARG A 101 -14.38 -32.26 -9.73
N TRP A 102 -14.83 -31.01 -9.68
CA TRP A 102 -14.52 -30.01 -8.64
C TRP A 102 -15.70 -29.77 -7.70
N HIS A 103 -16.30 -30.84 -7.19
CA HIS A 103 -17.34 -30.80 -6.16
C HIS A 103 -18.54 -29.87 -6.46
N GLY A 104 -18.88 -29.67 -7.73
CA GLY A 104 -20.02 -28.86 -8.15
C GLY A 104 -19.73 -27.35 -8.23
N ALA A 105 -18.47 -26.93 -8.17
CA ALA A 105 -18.07 -25.53 -8.31
C ALA A 105 -18.60 -24.92 -9.61
N ASP A 106 -18.97 -23.64 -9.57
CA ASP A 106 -19.25 -22.86 -10.78
C ASP A 106 -17.92 -22.59 -11.51
N VAL A 107 -17.81 -23.01 -12.78
CA VAL A 107 -16.56 -22.96 -13.54
C VAL A 107 -16.60 -21.85 -14.56
N VAL A 108 -15.62 -20.94 -14.50
CA VAL A 108 -15.40 -19.87 -15.47
C VAL A 108 -14.06 -20.08 -16.15
N LEU A 109 -14.05 -20.10 -17.49
CA LEU A 109 -12.84 -20.22 -18.28
C LEU A 109 -12.53 -18.85 -18.92
N VAL A 110 -11.34 -18.31 -18.65
CA VAL A 110 -10.86 -17.06 -19.23
C VAL A 110 -9.71 -17.36 -20.19
N ARG A 111 -9.95 -17.27 -21.50
CA ARG A 111 -8.95 -17.53 -22.53
C ARG A 111 -8.58 -16.23 -23.25
N HIS A 112 -7.31 -15.94 -23.34
CA HIS A 112 -6.82 -14.72 -23.99
C HIS A 112 -5.60 -15.00 -24.89
N SER A 113 -5.18 -13.98 -25.63
CA SER A 113 -3.94 -14.01 -26.42
C SER A 113 -2.72 -14.36 -25.57
N SER A 114 -1.76 -15.05 -26.14
CA SER A 114 -0.44 -15.23 -25.54
C SER A 114 0.49 -14.03 -25.78
N ASP A 115 0.08 -13.08 -26.63
CA ASP A 115 0.83 -11.86 -26.91
C ASP A 115 0.44 -10.73 -25.96
N PHE A 116 1.42 -10.27 -25.18
CA PHE A 116 1.23 -9.16 -24.24
C PHE A 116 0.94 -7.80 -24.92
N GLN A 117 1.10 -7.70 -26.24
CA GLN A 117 0.68 -6.50 -26.99
C GLN A 117 -0.83 -6.25 -26.88
N ASP A 118 -1.60 -7.30 -26.62
CA ASP A 118 -3.04 -7.22 -26.32
C ASP A 118 -3.35 -6.97 -24.83
N ALA A 119 -2.36 -6.47 -24.04
CA ALA A 119 -2.47 -6.34 -22.58
C ALA A 119 -3.77 -5.67 -22.11
N ARG A 120 -4.25 -4.64 -22.83
CA ARG A 120 -5.51 -3.97 -22.47
C ARG A 120 -6.70 -4.91 -22.53
N LYS A 121 -6.83 -5.69 -23.58
CA LYS A 121 -7.92 -6.66 -23.73
C LYS A 121 -7.84 -7.77 -22.67
N ILE A 122 -6.60 -8.17 -22.33
CA ILE A 122 -6.37 -9.17 -21.29
C ILE A 122 -6.82 -8.61 -19.93
N ILE A 123 -6.44 -7.38 -19.61
CA ILE A 123 -6.85 -6.70 -18.39
C ILE A 123 -8.38 -6.57 -18.34
N ASP A 124 -9.01 -6.11 -19.40
CA ASP A 124 -10.47 -5.95 -19.50
C ASP A 124 -11.18 -7.30 -19.24
N SER A 125 -10.68 -8.42 -19.79
CA SER A 125 -11.24 -9.75 -19.54
C SER A 125 -11.12 -10.20 -18.07
N TYR A 126 -10.05 -9.81 -17.39
CA TYR A 126 -9.88 -10.08 -15.95
C TYR A 126 -10.83 -9.24 -15.11
N PHE A 127 -10.99 -7.95 -15.45
CA PHE A 127 -11.99 -7.10 -14.79
C PHE A 127 -13.40 -7.66 -14.95
N GLU A 128 -13.78 -8.12 -16.15
CA GLU A 128 -15.08 -8.74 -16.41
C GLU A 128 -15.29 -9.99 -15.54
N ALA A 129 -14.31 -10.90 -15.53
CA ALA A 129 -14.40 -12.14 -14.76
C ALA A 129 -14.44 -11.92 -13.25
N PHE A 130 -13.61 -10.98 -12.72
CA PHE A 130 -13.45 -10.81 -11.29
C PHE A 130 -14.44 -9.83 -10.65
N SER A 131 -14.99 -8.88 -11.40
CA SER A 131 -16.00 -7.94 -10.89
C SER A 131 -17.29 -8.64 -10.42
N GLN A 132 -17.52 -9.87 -10.86
CA GLN A 132 -18.65 -10.69 -10.44
C GLN A 132 -18.40 -11.43 -9.10
N ILE A 133 -17.19 -11.38 -8.55
CA ILE A 133 -16.87 -11.99 -7.26
C ILE A 133 -17.28 -11.00 -6.15
N PRO A 134 -18.21 -11.37 -5.25
CA PRO A 134 -18.57 -10.52 -4.12
C PRO A 134 -17.35 -10.15 -3.26
N LEU A 135 -17.28 -8.90 -2.81
CA LEU A 135 -16.13 -8.39 -2.03
C LEU A 135 -15.91 -9.13 -0.71
N VAL A 136 -16.97 -9.72 -0.15
CA VAL A 136 -16.92 -10.45 1.12
C VAL A 136 -16.49 -11.92 0.96
N GLU A 137 -16.37 -12.42 -0.25
CA GLU A 137 -15.90 -13.78 -0.49
C GLU A 137 -14.37 -13.84 -0.44
N GLU A 138 -13.85 -14.91 0.15
CA GLU A 138 -12.43 -15.22 0.10
C GLU A 138 -12.03 -15.63 -1.32
N VAL A 139 -10.87 -15.17 -1.77
CA VAL A 139 -10.27 -15.55 -3.04
C VAL A 139 -8.93 -16.23 -2.77
N VAL A 140 -8.79 -17.44 -3.28
CA VAL A 140 -7.52 -18.17 -3.32
C VAL A 140 -6.92 -18.01 -4.71
N LEU A 141 -5.72 -17.44 -4.81
CA LEU A 141 -5.00 -17.28 -6.06
C LEU A 141 -3.90 -18.34 -6.16
N ASP A 142 -4.00 -19.21 -7.17
CA ASP A 142 -2.94 -20.09 -7.60
C ASP A 142 -2.28 -19.55 -8.88
N PHE A 143 -0.96 -19.33 -8.82
CA PHE A 143 -0.16 -18.88 -9.94
C PHE A 143 1.03 -19.82 -10.25
N THR A 144 0.91 -21.06 -9.84
CA THR A 144 1.95 -22.11 -10.04
C THR A 144 2.25 -22.32 -11.52
N HIS A 145 1.21 -22.38 -12.32
CA HIS A 145 1.28 -22.62 -13.75
C HIS A 145 0.91 -21.37 -14.53
N GLY A 146 1.33 -21.29 -15.77
CA GLY A 146 1.09 -20.13 -16.62
C GLY A 146 2.32 -19.25 -16.79
N MET A 147 2.16 -18.16 -17.52
CA MET A 147 3.23 -17.19 -17.70
C MET A 147 3.33 -16.31 -16.44
N LYS A 148 4.54 -15.99 -16.00
CA LYS A 148 4.79 -15.20 -14.77
C LYS A 148 4.00 -13.88 -14.73
N TRP A 149 3.85 -13.19 -15.87
CA TRP A 149 3.09 -11.95 -15.94
C TRP A 149 1.59 -12.13 -15.70
N MET A 150 1.03 -13.32 -15.98
CA MET A 150 -0.40 -13.59 -15.73
C MET A 150 -0.72 -13.47 -14.25
N GLY A 151 0.04 -14.16 -13.40
CA GLY A 151 -0.15 -14.09 -11.94
C GLY A 151 -0.03 -12.66 -11.40
N MET A 152 0.98 -11.91 -11.85
CA MET A 152 1.16 -10.50 -11.47
C MET A 152 -0.03 -9.63 -11.88
N LEU A 153 -0.58 -9.86 -13.08
CA LEU A 153 -1.69 -9.08 -13.60
C LEU A 153 -3.00 -9.43 -12.89
N VAL A 154 -3.24 -10.72 -12.63
CA VAL A 154 -4.39 -11.21 -11.85
C VAL A 154 -4.38 -10.59 -10.45
N GLU A 155 -3.25 -10.66 -9.77
CA GLU A 155 -3.07 -10.06 -8.44
C GLU A 155 -3.36 -8.55 -8.46
N SER A 156 -2.83 -7.82 -9.45
CA SER A 156 -3.03 -6.38 -9.58
C SER A 156 -4.50 -6.01 -9.80
N VAL A 157 -5.21 -6.75 -10.65
CA VAL A 157 -6.64 -6.52 -10.90
C VAL A 157 -7.47 -6.85 -9.66
N LEU A 158 -7.18 -7.96 -8.97
CA LEU A 158 -7.86 -8.32 -7.72
C LEU A 158 -7.65 -7.27 -6.64
N LYS A 159 -6.42 -6.79 -6.43
CA LYS A 159 -6.13 -5.71 -5.47
C LYS A 159 -6.83 -4.41 -5.82
N PHE A 160 -6.93 -4.08 -7.12
CA PHE A 160 -7.70 -2.91 -7.56
C PHE A 160 -9.19 -3.04 -7.23
N LEU A 161 -9.82 -4.19 -7.58
CA LEU A 161 -11.24 -4.44 -7.33
C LEU A 161 -11.57 -4.53 -5.84
N ARG A 162 -10.64 -5.01 -5.03
CA ARG A 162 -10.80 -5.30 -3.61
C ARG A 162 -10.03 -4.33 -2.72
N HIS A 163 -9.73 -3.13 -3.20
CA HIS A 163 -8.86 -2.15 -2.55
C HIS A 163 -9.19 -1.83 -1.08
N THR A 164 -10.43 -2.09 -0.64
CA THR A 164 -10.87 -1.86 0.75
C THR A 164 -10.66 -3.06 1.68
N ASN A 165 -10.50 -4.27 1.15
CA ASN A 165 -10.46 -5.51 1.94
C ASN A 165 -9.63 -6.63 1.28
N ALA A 166 -8.72 -6.29 0.37
CA ALA A 166 -7.89 -7.29 -0.32
C ALA A 166 -7.00 -8.07 0.66
N GLU A 167 -6.53 -7.41 1.72
CA GLU A 167 -5.66 -8.02 2.72
C GLU A 167 -6.34 -9.16 3.48
N ASP A 168 -7.64 -9.02 3.77
CA ASP A 168 -8.41 -9.98 4.56
C ASP A 168 -8.98 -11.11 3.72
N THR A 169 -9.22 -10.87 2.42
CA THR A 169 -10.01 -11.77 1.57
C THR A 169 -9.23 -12.43 0.43
N LEU A 170 -7.97 -12.07 0.21
CA LEU A 170 -7.10 -12.66 -0.82
C LEU A 170 -6.05 -13.56 -0.18
N SER A 171 -6.00 -14.84 -0.53
CA SER A 171 -4.92 -15.76 -0.17
C SER A 171 -4.18 -16.25 -1.40
N MET A 172 -2.92 -16.64 -1.24
CA MET A 172 -2.06 -17.12 -2.32
C MET A 172 -1.53 -18.50 -2.00
N GLU A 173 -1.60 -19.37 -2.98
CA GLU A 173 -1.10 -20.74 -2.91
C GLU A 173 -0.15 -20.99 -4.07
N TYR A 174 0.84 -21.80 -3.85
CA TYR A 174 1.82 -22.17 -4.87
C TYR A 174 2.19 -23.65 -4.77
N GLY A 175 2.15 -24.35 -5.89
CA GLY A 175 2.62 -25.72 -5.98
C GLY A 175 4.11 -25.78 -6.30
N ASP A 176 4.93 -26.00 -5.29
CA ASP A 176 6.39 -26.12 -5.44
C ASP A 176 6.78 -27.55 -5.86
N VAL A 177 7.59 -27.67 -6.90
CA VAL A 177 8.09 -28.94 -7.39
C VAL A 177 9.59 -29.03 -7.16
N GLN A 178 10.02 -29.83 -6.18
CA GLN A 178 11.42 -30.04 -5.88
C GLN A 178 11.75 -31.54 -5.90
N ASN A 179 12.79 -31.93 -6.65
CA ASN A 179 13.26 -33.31 -6.70
C ASN A 179 12.19 -34.36 -7.07
N GLY A 180 11.25 -34.00 -7.93
CA GLY A 180 10.15 -34.85 -8.36
C GLY A 180 9.00 -34.98 -7.35
N GLN A 181 9.05 -34.27 -6.24
CA GLN A 181 7.95 -34.15 -5.29
C GLN A 181 7.27 -32.79 -5.46
N ALA A 182 5.95 -32.77 -5.46
CA ALA A 182 5.14 -31.57 -5.49
C ALA A 182 4.50 -31.34 -4.12
N ARG A 183 4.54 -30.10 -3.63
CA ARG A 183 3.95 -29.73 -2.35
C ARG A 183 3.32 -28.34 -2.42
N GLN A 184 2.29 -28.15 -1.61
CA GLN A 184 1.69 -26.84 -1.38
C GLN A 184 2.66 -25.97 -0.58
N LEU A 185 2.93 -24.76 -1.07
CA LEU A 185 3.58 -23.68 -0.30
C LEU A 185 2.55 -22.66 0.11
N ASP A 186 2.54 -22.34 1.40
CA ASP A 186 1.82 -21.20 1.93
C ASP A 186 2.61 -19.91 1.62
N MET A 187 1.98 -19.02 0.88
CA MET A 187 2.54 -17.72 0.50
C MET A 187 2.18 -16.61 1.50
N GLN A 188 1.77 -16.94 2.72
CA GLN A 188 1.37 -15.98 3.75
C GLN A 188 2.49 -14.97 4.05
N GLN A 189 3.75 -15.40 4.09
CA GLN A 189 4.88 -14.50 4.32
C GLN A 189 5.02 -13.42 3.23
N TYR A 190 4.73 -13.77 1.98
CA TYR A 190 4.69 -12.79 0.88
C TYR A 190 3.60 -11.75 1.12
N ARG A 191 2.41 -12.17 1.52
CA ARG A 191 1.28 -11.29 1.85
C ARG A 191 1.59 -10.36 3.03
N GLU A 192 2.20 -10.91 4.08
CA GLU A 192 2.63 -10.12 5.24
C GLU A 192 3.62 -9.03 4.86
N MET A 193 4.57 -9.34 3.98
CA MET A 193 5.52 -8.36 3.46
C MET A 193 4.85 -7.28 2.60
N ASP A 194 3.88 -7.65 1.74
CA ASP A 194 3.16 -6.70 0.91
C ASP A 194 2.26 -5.78 1.74
N ARG A 195 1.57 -6.33 2.75
CA ARG A 195 0.81 -5.55 3.74
C ARG A 195 1.70 -4.56 4.49
N LEU A 196 2.83 -5.04 5.00
CA LEU A 196 3.79 -4.18 5.70
C LEU A 196 4.28 -3.03 4.79
N ARG A 197 4.55 -3.31 3.51
CA ARG A 197 4.90 -2.29 2.52
C ARG A 197 3.82 -1.21 2.40
N LEU A 198 2.54 -1.60 2.34
CA LEU A 198 1.43 -0.64 2.28
C LEU A 198 1.36 0.23 3.54
N HIS A 199 1.53 -0.35 4.73
CA HIS A 199 1.53 0.39 5.99
C HIS A 199 2.72 1.36 6.10
N VAL A 200 3.90 0.96 5.58
CA VAL A 200 5.07 1.83 5.46
C VAL A 200 4.78 2.98 4.50
N ASP A 201 4.22 2.68 3.32
CA ASP A 201 3.84 3.69 2.32
C ASP A 201 2.80 4.69 2.89
N ASP A 202 1.80 4.22 3.64
CA ASP A 202 0.79 5.08 4.25
C ASP A 202 1.41 6.03 5.29
N PHE A 203 2.33 5.55 6.12
CA PHE A 203 3.04 6.44 7.03
C PHE A 203 3.91 7.47 6.30
N PHE A 204 4.80 7.01 5.41
CA PHE A 204 5.75 7.93 4.76
C PHE A 204 5.10 8.87 3.75
N ASN A 205 3.99 8.49 3.13
CA ASN A 205 3.31 9.31 2.13
C ASN A 205 2.12 10.08 2.67
N ARG A 206 1.43 9.59 3.71
CA ARG A 206 0.18 10.15 4.24
C ARG A 206 0.24 10.53 5.72
N PHE A 207 1.31 10.15 6.41
CA PHE A 207 1.49 10.28 7.86
C PHE A 207 0.49 9.46 8.69
N ASP A 208 -0.17 8.48 8.09
CA ASP A 208 -0.97 7.52 8.84
C ASP A 208 -0.08 6.43 9.43
N ALA A 209 0.10 6.51 10.74
CA ALA A 209 0.95 5.58 11.48
C ALA A 209 0.18 4.40 12.08
N SER A 210 -1.14 4.34 11.93
CA SER A 210 -1.99 3.44 12.71
C SER A 210 -1.63 1.97 12.48
N ALA A 211 -1.68 1.52 11.25
CA ALA A 211 -1.41 0.12 10.88
C ALA A 211 0.07 -0.26 11.09
N LEU A 212 1.01 0.61 10.69
CA LEU A 212 2.44 0.37 10.88
C LEU A 212 2.82 0.29 12.36
N ALA A 213 2.17 1.09 13.23
CA ALA A 213 2.38 1.02 14.66
C ALA A 213 1.89 -0.32 15.24
N ASP A 214 0.75 -0.85 14.76
CA ASP A 214 0.25 -2.17 15.16
C ASP A 214 1.23 -3.28 14.74
N ASP A 215 1.78 -3.23 13.52
CA ASP A 215 2.80 -4.20 13.07
C ASP A 215 4.03 -4.17 13.97
N LEU A 216 4.52 -2.98 14.33
CA LEU A 216 5.67 -2.84 15.24
C LEU A 216 5.36 -3.35 16.65
N GLU A 217 4.14 -3.13 17.15
CA GLU A 217 3.71 -3.62 18.45
C GLU A 217 3.62 -5.16 18.46
N ASN A 218 3.13 -5.75 17.37
CA ASN A 218 3.08 -7.20 17.16
C ASN A 218 4.48 -7.82 17.01
N ALA A 219 5.42 -7.12 16.38
CA ALA A 219 6.82 -7.52 16.26
C ALA A 219 7.63 -7.30 17.53
N SER A 220 6.99 -7.20 18.70
CA SER A 220 7.62 -6.97 20.02
C SER A 220 8.34 -5.62 20.18
N CYS A 221 8.10 -4.67 19.28
CA CYS A 221 8.64 -3.31 19.31
C CYS A 221 7.63 -2.28 19.88
N LYS A 222 6.91 -2.64 20.94
CA LYS A 222 5.78 -1.86 21.50
C LYS A 222 6.10 -0.38 21.78
N SER A 223 7.30 -0.08 22.26
CA SER A 223 7.70 1.31 22.55
C SER A 223 7.84 2.13 21.26
N ILE A 224 8.35 1.52 20.19
CA ILE A 224 8.50 2.16 18.88
C ILE A 224 7.13 2.37 18.26
N GLY A 225 6.24 1.36 18.24
CA GLY A 225 4.87 1.48 17.74
C GLY A 225 4.11 2.61 18.44
N LYS A 226 4.14 2.69 19.77
CA LYS A 226 3.53 3.79 20.54
C LYS A 226 4.10 5.15 20.18
N GLY A 227 5.43 5.26 20.06
CA GLY A 227 6.09 6.51 19.65
C GLY A 227 5.69 6.93 18.24
N LEU A 228 5.64 5.98 17.31
CA LEU A 228 5.22 6.21 15.92
C LEU A 228 3.76 6.65 15.83
N ARG A 229 2.85 5.97 16.52
CA ARG A 229 1.44 6.35 16.58
C ARG A 229 1.24 7.77 17.11
N LYS A 230 1.98 8.13 18.15
CA LYS A 230 1.95 9.49 18.71
C LYS A 230 2.47 10.52 17.71
N LEU A 231 3.58 10.24 17.02
CA LEU A 231 4.13 11.10 15.98
C LEU A 231 3.14 11.28 14.84
N GLY A 232 2.63 10.19 14.28
CA GLY A 232 1.65 10.20 13.18
C GLY A 232 0.39 10.99 13.54
N SER A 233 -0.17 10.80 14.75
CA SER A 233 -1.34 11.54 15.19
C SER A 233 -1.12 13.05 15.28
N HIS A 234 0.08 13.51 15.63
CA HIS A 234 0.43 14.92 15.63
C HIS A 234 0.59 15.47 14.21
N LEU A 235 1.23 14.70 13.31
CA LEU A 235 1.39 15.08 11.91
C LEU A 235 0.04 15.16 11.19
N ALA A 236 -0.76 14.11 11.28
CA ALA A 236 -2.08 14.04 10.64
C ALA A 236 -3.07 15.06 11.23
N GLY A 237 -3.02 15.28 12.56
CA GLY A 237 -3.89 16.22 13.27
C GLY A 237 -3.42 17.67 13.23
N ASN A 238 -2.31 17.99 12.56
CA ASN A 238 -1.70 19.33 12.51
C ASN A 238 -1.36 19.92 13.88
N PHE A 239 -1.01 19.07 14.87
CA PHE A 239 -0.50 19.50 16.17
C PHE A 239 0.98 19.85 16.08
N LEU A 240 1.29 20.93 15.35
CA LEU A 240 2.62 21.25 14.85
C LEU A 240 3.58 21.75 15.96
N ILE A 241 3.11 22.61 16.85
CA ILE A 241 3.96 23.19 17.90
C ILE A 241 4.49 22.12 18.85
N PRO A 242 3.66 21.17 19.38
CA PRO A 242 4.14 20.08 20.22
C PRO A 242 5.12 19.13 19.55
N LEU A 243 5.19 19.10 18.22
CA LEU A 243 6.17 18.29 17.49
C LEU A 243 7.60 18.78 17.65
N VAL A 244 7.77 20.10 17.80
CA VAL A 244 9.09 20.75 17.70
C VAL A 244 9.50 21.51 18.94
N VAL A 245 8.54 21.82 19.84
CA VAL A 245 8.82 22.53 21.10
C VAL A 245 8.71 21.57 22.26
N PRO A 246 9.82 21.22 22.92
CA PRO A 246 9.78 20.54 24.21
C PRO A 246 9.11 21.46 25.25
N ASP A 247 8.56 20.89 26.28
CA ASP A 247 7.84 21.59 27.37
C ASP A 247 6.56 22.34 26.98
N TYR A 248 6.09 22.18 25.73
CA TYR A 248 4.79 22.70 25.35
C TYR A 248 3.68 22.06 26.20
N ASN A 249 2.93 22.89 26.91
CA ASN A 249 1.92 22.44 27.91
C ASN A 249 2.47 21.45 28.96
N GLY A 250 3.72 21.63 29.42
CA GLY A 250 4.33 20.84 30.50
C GLY A 250 4.84 19.46 30.06
N ARG A 251 4.93 19.18 28.76
CA ARG A 251 5.53 17.95 28.23
C ARG A 251 7.04 18.10 28.12
N ARG A 252 7.80 17.18 28.72
CA ARG A 252 9.29 17.23 28.72
C ARG A 252 9.93 16.86 27.39
N ASN A 253 9.26 16.04 26.58
CA ASN A 253 9.80 15.55 25.31
C ASN A 253 8.81 15.76 24.18
N THR A 254 9.32 15.98 22.97
CA THR A 254 8.49 15.98 21.76
C THR A 254 8.16 14.56 21.34
N PRO A 255 7.12 14.32 20.52
CA PRO A 255 6.83 13.01 19.90
C PRO A 255 8.01 12.45 19.10
N VAL A 256 8.79 13.32 18.46
CA VAL A 256 10.03 12.95 17.74
C VAL A 256 11.08 12.41 18.71
N ASP A 257 11.33 13.11 19.84
CA ASP A 257 12.30 12.67 20.85
C ASP A 257 11.89 11.34 21.48
N GLU A 258 10.60 11.15 21.74
CA GLU A 258 10.07 9.89 22.28
C GLU A 258 10.28 8.73 21.32
N LEU A 259 10.01 8.92 20.02
CA LEU A 259 10.25 7.89 19.00
C LEU A 259 11.74 7.55 18.87
N LEU A 260 12.60 8.55 18.77
CA LEU A 260 14.06 8.35 18.70
C LEU A 260 14.61 7.63 19.92
N LYS A 261 14.14 7.99 21.11
CA LYS A 261 14.49 7.30 22.34
C LYS A 261 14.02 5.84 22.29
N ALA A 262 12.82 5.58 21.84
CA ALA A 262 12.30 4.21 21.70
C ALA A 262 13.14 3.39 20.72
N ILE A 263 13.54 3.97 19.57
CA ILE A 263 14.42 3.31 18.59
C ILE A 263 15.79 3.01 19.20
N SER A 264 16.42 4.00 19.86
CA SER A 264 17.76 3.84 20.45
C SER A 264 17.81 2.86 21.63
N THR A 265 16.67 2.66 22.31
CA THR A 265 16.55 1.73 23.44
C THR A 265 15.96 0.37 23.07
N CYS A 266 15.74 0.13 21.78
CA CYS A 266 15.28 -1.17 21.30
C CYS A 266 16.26 -2.27 21.70
N ARG A 267 15.77 -3.26 22.48
CA ARG A 267 16.61 -4.32 23.06
C ARG A 267 16.79 -5.53 22.15
N THR A 268 16.13 -5.57 21.01
CA THR A 268 16.30 -6.69 20.07
C THR A 268 17.71 -6.63 19.51
N PRO A 269 18.55 -7.65 19.72
CA PRO A 269 19.90 -7.69 19.15
C PRO A 269 19.84 -7.48 17.64
N GLN A 270 20.74 -6.65 17.10
CA GLN A 270 20.73 -6.35 15.66
C GLN A 270 20.85 -7.61 14.79
N GLU A 271 21.50 -8.64 15.29
CA GLU A 271 21.71 -9.92 14.60
C GLU A 271 20.40 -10.74 14.52
N GLU A 272 19.54 -10.62 15.52
CA GLU A 272 18.24 -11.33 15.60
C GLU A 272 17.10 -10.53 14.99
N MET A 273 17.33 -9.26 14.66
CA MET A 273 16.28 -8.39 14.10
C MET A 273 16.00 -8.73 12.64
N PRO A 274 14.73 -8.93 12.26
CA PRO A 274 14.35 -9.15 10.86
C PRO A 274 14.87 -8.03 9.95
N GLY A 275 15.28 -8.38 8.72
CA GLY A 275 15.85 -7.42 7.76
C GLY A 275 14.94 -6.23 7.47
N TRP A 276 13.64 -6.47 7.33
CA TRP A 276 12.65 -5.42 7.12
C TRP A 276 12.59 -4.41 8.28
N LEU A 277 12.71 -4.90 9.51
CA LEU A 277 12.65 -4.04 10.69
C LEU A 277 13.90 -3.16 10.79
N LYS A 278 15.10 -3.71 10.50
CA LYS A 278 16.34 -2.92 10.42
C LYS A 278 16.21 -1.78 9.41
N THR A 279 15.69 -2.08 8.22
CA THR A 279 15.48 -1.10 7.16
C THR A 279 14.48 -0.03 7.61
N LEU A 280 13.33 -0.43 8.15
CA LEU A 280 12.31 0.48 8.63
C LEU A 280 12.83 1.42 9.74
N LEU A 281 13.60 0.90 10.70
CA LEU A 281 14.20 1.73 11.75
C LEU A 281 15.21 2.74 11.19
N GLY A 282 15.95 2.36 10.15
CA GLY A 282 16.81 3.28 9.40
C GLY A 282 16.02 4.41 8.74
N GLU A 283 14.93 4.10 8.08
CA GLU A 283 14.04 5.07 7.44
C GLU A 283 13.37 6.01 8.46
N LEU A 284 12.90 5.47 9.59
CA LEU A 284 12.33 6.27 10.69
C LEU A 284 13.37 7.21 11.31
N ASN A 285 14.60 6.76 11.50
CA ASN A 285 15.70 7.64 11.94
C ASN A 285 15.97 8.75 10.91
N GLY A 286 16.03 8.41 9.63
CA GLY A 286 16.18 9.38 8.54
C GLY A 286 15.05 10.42 8.51
N PHE A 287 13.82 9.99 8.70
CA PHE A 287 12.67 10.89 8.83
C PHE A 287 12.81 11.81 10.05
N CYS A 288 13.17 11.28 11.21
CA CYS A 288 13.36 12.07 12.42
C CYS A 288 14.56 13.03 12.32
N ALA A 289 15.55 12.74 11.49
CA ALA A 289 16.71 13.62 11.28
C ALA A 289 16.30 14.99 10.70
N ILE A 290 15.17 15.09 9.98
CA ILE A 290 14.59 16.36 9.51
C ILE A 290 14.40 17.33 10.70
N PHE A 291 14.00 16.81 11.84
CA PHE A 291 13.78 17.59 13.07
C PHE A 291 15.03 17.81 13.90
N GLN A 292 16.02 16.91 13.81
CA GLN A 292 17.27 16.99 14.60
C GLN A 292 18.29 17.93 13.95
N ASN A 293 18.33 17.99 12.62
CA ASN A 293 19.31 18.78 11.87
C ASN A 293 19.02 20.30 11.91
N GLU A 294 17.91 20.71 12.50
CA GLU A 294 17.54 22.10 12.68
C GLU A 294 17.64 22.49 14.15
N GLU A 295 18.40 23.52 14.45
CA GLU A 295 18.63 23.99 15.81
C GLU A 295 17.40 24.66 16.43
N THR A 296 16.61 25.35 15.61
CA THR A 296 15.45 26.14 16.07
C THR A 296 14.13 25.41 15.80
N ALA A 297 13.13 25.64 16.65
CA ALA A 297 11.80 25.06 16.45
C ALA A 297 11.13 25.60 15.18
N SER A 298 11.32 26.89 14.86
CA SER A 298 10.87 27.47 13.60
C SER A 298 11.54 26.82 12.39
N GLY A 299 12.84 26.51 12.48
CA GLY A 299 13.57 25.78 11.45
C GLY A 299 13.01 24.40 11.18
N LYS A 300 12.69 23.66 12.23
CA LYS A 300 12.03 22.35 12.12
C LYS A 300 10.68 22.43 11.40
N LEU A 301 9.86 23.43 11.73
CA LEU A 301 8.58 23.63 11.04
C LEU A 301 8.76 24.09 9.60
N PHE A 302 9.79 24.89 9.30
CA PHE A 302 10.11 25.27 7.93
C PHE A 302 10.39 24.04 7.05
N ARG A 303 11.16 23.06 7.57
CA ARG A 303 11.42 21.80 6.88
C ARG A 303 10.19 20.91 6.79
N LEU A 304 9.38 20.87 7.84
CA LEU A 304 8.13 20.10 7.82
C LEU A 304 7.14 20.68 6.80
N ALA A 305 7.05 21.99 6.65
CA ALA A 305 6.23 22.61 5.60
C ALA A 305 6.66 22.16 4.20
N GLN A 306 7.96 22.09 3.95
CA GLN A 306 8.48 21.57 2.69
C GLN A 306 8.11 20.10 2.50
N LEU A 307 8.26 19.28 3.54
CA LEU A 307 7.90 17.87 3.51
C LEU A 307 6.42 17.63 3.18
N TYR A 308 5.52 18.43 3.74
CA TYR A 308 4.10 18.40 3.39
C TYR A 308 3.87 18.78 1.92
N ALA A 309 4.55 19.82 1.43
CA ALA A 309 4.41 20.28 0.04
C ALA A 309 4.94 19.24 -0.96
N ASP A 310 6.06 18.59 -0.68
CA ASP A 310 6.63 17.53 -1.51
C ASP A 310 5.64 16.34 -1.67
N ARG A 311 4.79 16.13 -0.66
CA ARG A 311 3.70 15.14 -0.66
C ARG A 311 2.36 15.70 -1.16
N LYS A 312 2.34 16.94 -1.67
CA LYS A 312 1.15 17.66 -2.15
C LYS A 312 0.09 17.94 -1.08
N PHE A 313 0.46 17.92 0.20
CA PHE A 313 -0.39 18.32 1.31
C PHE A 313 -0.28 19.84 1.53
N TYR A 314 -0.63 20.64 0.52
CA TYR A 314 -0.42 22.07 0.53
C TYR A 314 -1.21 22.81 1.63
N ALA A 315 -2.39 22.32 1.99
CA ALA A 315 -3.15 22.86 3.11
C ALA A 315 -2.37 22.75 4.43
N GLN A 316 -1.83 21.58 4.73
CA GLN A 316 -0.98 21.35 5.90
C GLN A 316 0.32 22.14 5.83
N ALA A 317 0.90 22.22 4.64
CA ALA A 317 2.11 23.00 4.43
C ALA A 317 1.89 24.49 4.76
N LEU A 318 0.77 25.09 4.35
CA LEU A 318 0.40 26.48 4.68
C LEU A 318 0.12 26.68 6.17
N LEU A 319 -0.57 25.74 6.83
CA LEU A 319 -0.74 25.76 8.28
C LEU A 319 0.62 25.71 9.00
N CYS A 320 1.55 24.92 8.49
CA CYS A 320 2.89 24.78 9.02
C CYS A 320 3.73 26.06 8.85
N GLN A 321 3.59 26.76 7.74
CA GLN A 321 4.26 28.04 7.51
C GLN A 321 3.83 29.12 8.51
N GLU A 322 2.55 29.21 8.82
CA GLU A 322 2.05 30.16 9.81
C GLU A 322 2.59 29.84 11.22
N SER A 323 2.59 28.58 11.61
CA SER A 323 3.18 28.14 12.88
C SER A 323 4.69 28.36 12.92
N CYS A 324 5.39 28.19 11.80
CA CYS A 324 6.80 28.53 11.64
C CYS A 324 7.05 30.03 11.89
N LEU A 325 6.25 30.91 11.29
CA LEU A 325 6.35 32.35 11.47
C LEU A 325 6.12 32.74 12.95
N ALA A 326 5.12 32.15 13.59
CA ALA A 326 4.83 32.42 15.00
C ALA A 326 5.99 32.01 15.92
N LEU A 327 6.56 30.83 15.70
CA LEU A 327 7.74 30.36 16.46
C LEU A 327 8.98 31.20 16.17
N TYR A 328 9.22 31.58 14.92
CA TYR A 328 10.34 32.47 14.58
C TYR A 328 10.25 33.81 15.31
N ALA A 329 9.07 34.42 15.33
CA ALA A 329 8.84 35.64 16.08
C ALA A 329 9.08 35.45 17.59
N TRP A 330 8.65 34.34 18.15
CA TRP A 330 8.87 34.01 19.55
C TRP A 330 10.36 33.80 19.89
N GLU A 331 11.08 33.07 19.05
CA GLU A 331 12.53 32.82 19.20
C GLU A 331 13.32 34.14 19.11
N LYS A 332 12.96 35.00 18.16
CA LYS A 332 13.66 36.29 17.93
C LYS A 332 13.50 37.28 19.08
N TYR A 333 12.35 37.34 19.71
CA TYR A 333 12.10 38.24 20.84
C TYR A 333 12.42 37.65 22.22
N GLY A 334 13.24 36.57 22.24
CA GLY A 334 13.74 36.00 23.48
C GLY A 334 12.62 35.43 24.36
N GLY A 335 11.80 34.61 23.77
CA GLY A 335 10.72 33.93 24.52
C GLY A 335 11.30 33.28 25.78
N GLU A 336 10.79 33.66 26.94
CA GLU A 336 11.25 33.13 28.22
C GLU A 336 11.16 31.61 28.22
N LYS A 337 12.09 30.93 28.86
CA LYS A 337 12.06 29.51 29.17
C LYS A 337 10.88 29.25 30.13
N GLY A 338 9.69 29.29 29.64
CA GLY A 338 8.44 29.08 30.34
C GLY A 338 7.43 28.37 29.49
N MET A 339 6.28 28.03 30.04
CA MET A 339 5.21 27.31 29.38
C MET A 339 4.69 28.15 28.17
N LEU A 340 5.10 27.78 26.99
CA LEU A 340 4.65 28.41 25.73
C LEU A 340 3.15 28.18 25.57
N ASN A 341 2.39 29.25 25.44
CA ASN A 341 0.96 29.16 25.13
C ASN A 341 0.64 29.83 23.79
N TYR A 342 -0.54 29.53 23.27
CA TYR A 342 -0.97 29.98 21.95
C TYR A 342 -1.11 31.50 21.86
N ASP A 343 -1.61 32.16 22.92
CA ASP A 343 -1.88 33.60 22.91
C ASP A 343 -0.58 34.40 22.88
N ASP A 344 0.45 33.94 23.61
CA ASP A 344 1.77 34.54 23.58
C ASP A 344 2.42 34.41 22.20
N LEU A 345 2.28 33.24 21.56
CA LEU A 345 2.76 33.05 20.18
C LEU A 345 2.10 34.05 19.22
N LYS A 346 0.79 34.19 19.28
CA LYS A 346 0.02 35.11 18.42
C LYS A 346 0.37 36.56 18.67
N LYS A 347 0.53 36.93 19.92
CA LYS A 347 0.96 38.29 20.28
C LYS A 347 2.35 38.59 19.68
N ARG A 348 3.32 37.70 19.90
CA ARG A 348 4.68 37.90 19.38
C ARG A 348 4.74 37.87 17.86
N GLN A 349 3.96 37.04 17.20
CA GLN A 349 3.82 37.05 15.76
C GLN A 349 3.33 38.40 15.24
N LYS A 350 2.29 38.97 15.89
CA LYS A 350 1.74 40.29 15.55
C LYS A 350 2.78 41.42 15.79
N ASP A 351 3.46 41.38 16.90
CA ASP A 351 4.51 42.37 17.27
C ASP A 351 5.67 42.30 16.26
N PHE A 352 6.07 41.10 15.83
CA PHE A 352 7.11 40.91 14.83
C PHE A 352 6.67 41.47 13.46
N ILE A 353 5.49 41.12 12.97
CA ILE A 353 4.98 41.61 11.66
C ILE A 353 4.91 43.16 11.62
N ASN A 354 4.57 43.78 12.76
CA ASN A 354 4.47 45.24 12.88
C ASN A 354 5.77 45.90 13.34
N GLY A 355 6.82 45.15 13.60
CA GLY A 355 8.11 45.62 14.08
C GLY A 355 8.85 46.50 13.06
N PRO A 356 9.78 47.35 13.54
CA PRO A 356 10.52 48.27 12.70
C PRO A 356 11.49 47.60 11.74
N GLU A 357 11.90 46.36 12.01
CA GLU A 357 12.78 45.56 11.17
C GLU A 357 12.09 44.94 9.95
N VAL A 358 10.75 44.97 9.89
CA VAL A 358 9.97 44.44 8.78
C VAL A 358 9.57 45.54 7.85
N THR A 359 10.05 45.47 6.61
CA THR A 359 9.66 46.46 5.57
C THR A 359 8.18 46.36 5.24
N LYS A 360 7.62 47.41 4.62
CA LYS A 360 6.21 47.42 4.21
C LYS A 360 5.88 46.23 3.29
N ASP A 361 6.72 45.97 2.30
CA ASP A 361 6.54 44.85 1.36
C ASP A 361 6.60 43.47 2.09
N GLN A 362 7.56 43.29 2.99
CA GLN A 362 7.63 42.09 3.80
C GLN A 362 6.39 41.93 4.69
N ARG A 363 5.90 42.98 5.29
CA ARG A 363 4.70 42.99 6.15
C ARG A 363 3.48 42.45 5.40
N GLU A 364 3.25 42.99 4.21
CA GLU A 364 2.13 42.57 3.36
C GLU A 364 2.23 41.07 3.05
N LYS A 365 3.41 40.57 2.68
CA LYS A 365 3.68 39.14 2.40
C LYS A 365 3.54 38.25 3.64
N LEU A 366 3.99 38.70 4.80
CA LEU A 366 3.83 37.94 6.07
C LEU A 366 2.36 37.87 6.51
N LEU A 367 1.58 38.94 6.31
CA LEU A 367 0.14 38.94 6.54
C LEU A 367 -0.57 37.96 5.61
N GLN A 368 -0.12 37.80 4.37
CA GLN A 368 -0.66 36.80 3.45
C GLN A 368 -0.49 35.38 3.99
N ILE A 369 0.61 35.07 4.69
CA ILE A 369 0.78 33.74 5.36
C ILE A 369 -0.33 33.53 6.39
N CYS A 370 -0.65 34.53 7.21
CA CYS A 370 -1.71 34.43 8.21
C CYS A 370 -3.10 34.30 7.56
N TYR A 371 -3.36 35.06 6.47
CA TYR A 371 -4.63 34.95 5.75
C TYR A 371 -4.81 33.61 5.06
N SER A 372 -3.76 33.09 4.40
CA SER A 372 -3.78 31.78 3.77
C SER A 372 -4.09 30.68 4.76
N ARG A 373 -3.45 30.72 5.95
CA ARG A 373 -3.75 29.79 7.04
C ARG A 373 -5.22 29.87 7.45
N ASN A 374 -5.77 31.07 7.63
CA ASN A 374 -7.17 31.24 8.03
C ASN A 374 -8.12 30.74 6.95
N ALA A 375 -7.86 31.02 5.68
CA ALA A 375 -8.65 30.54 4.57
C ALA A 375 -8.68 29.00 4.54
N VAL A 376 -7.51 28.34 4.67
CA VAL A 376 -7.41 26.88 4.71
C VAL A 376 -8.11 26.32 5.94
N ALA A 377 -7.89 26.86 7.13
CA ALA A 377 -8.45 26.35 8.38
C ALA A 377 -9.98 26.46 8.45
N HIS A 378 -10.55 27.47 7.79
CA HIS A 378 -12.00 27.72 7.79
C HIS A 378 -12.69 27.25 6.51
N GLY A 379 -11.98 26.61 5.58
CA GLY A 379 -12.54 26.17 4.31
C GLY A 379 -13.05 27.32 3.42
N ALA A 380 -12.49 28.53 3.60
CA ALA A 380 -12.93 29.75 2.93
C ALA A 380 -12.39 29.91 1.50
N CYS A 381 -12.07 28.83 0.81
CA CYS A 381 -11.75 28.83 -0.61
C CYS A 381 -12.97 29.31 -1.42
N GLY A 382 -12.78 30.33 -2.26
CA GLY A 382 -13.83 30.83 -3.16
C GLY A 382 -14.78 31.89 -2.59
N GLN A 383 -14.58 32.38 -1.35
CA GLN A 383 -15.28 33.56 -0.85
C GLN A 383 -14.42 34.79 -1.13
N LYS A 384 -14.92 35.69 -1.99
CA LYS A 384 -14.30 36.98 -2.27
C LYS A 384 -14.48 37.96 -1.11
N ASP A 385 -13.68 37.84 -0.08
CA ASP A 385 -13.36 38.93 0.82
C ASP A 385 -12.03 39.53 0.38
N GLU A 386 -11.83 40.85 0.55
CA GLU A 386 -10.59 41.59 0.18
C GLU A 386 -9.31 40.95 0.80
N LYS A 387 -9.45 39.98 1.69
CA LYS A 387 -8.38 39.29 2.41
C LYS A 387 -8.26 37.81 2.04
N ASN A 388 -9.11 37.29 1.17
CA ASN A 388 -9.05 35.89 0.76
C ASN A 388 -8.00 35.68 -0.32
N THR A 389 -7.23 34.62 -0.13
CA THR A 389 -6.00 34.38 -0.86
C THR A 389 -6.15 33.35 -1.96
N PHE A 390 -7.33 32.70 -2.07
CA PHE A 390 -7.52 31.61 -3.04
C PHE A 390 -8.85 31.70 -3.76
N ASP A 391 -8.82 31.78 -5.07
CA ASP A 391 -10.00 31.62 -5.92
C ASP A 391 -10.30 30.11 -6.13
N SER A 392 -9.27 29.28 -6.02
CA SER A 392 -9.39 27.81 -6.14
C SER A 392 -8.30 27.06 -5.39
N THR A 393 -8.49 25.76 -5.12
CA THR A 393 -7.46 24.91 -4.52
C THR A 393 -6.24 24.71 -5.42
N GLY A 394 -6.37 24.97 -6.73
CA GLY A 394 -5.26 24.91 -7.70
C GLY A 394 -4.16 25.96 -7.45
N GLU A 395 -4.46 27.01 -6.69
CA GLU A 395 -3.49 28.06 -6.34
C GLU A 395 -2.61 27.74 -5.14
N LEU A 396 -2.98 26.72 -4.35
CA LEU A 396 -2.25 26.33 -3.13
C LEU A 396 -0.76 26.07 -3.36
N PRO A 397 -0.33 25.34 -4.42
CA PRO A 397 1.09 25.10 -4.68
C PRO A 397 1.87 26.39 -4.92
N THR A 398 1.34 27.30 -5.73
CA THR A 398 1.99 28.58 -6.07
C THR A 398 2.09 29.46 -4.85
N THR A 399 1.01 29.58 -4.07
CA THR A 399 0.98 30.35 -2.83
C THR A 399 1.97 29.82 -1.82
N PHE A 400 2.03 28.48 -1.63
CA PHE A 400 3.02 27.87 -0.76
C PHE A 400 4.45 28.25 -1.16
N MET A 401 4.81 28.12 -2.44
CA MET A 401 6.16 28.44 -2.91
C MET A 401 6.53 29.91 -2.71
N GLN A 402 5.62 30.83 -2.97
CA GLN A 402 5.82 32.27 -2.73
C GLN A 402 6.05 32.56 -1.25
N GLN A 403 5.22 32.01 -0.37
CA GLN A 403 5.31 32.21 1.07
C GLN A 403 6.56 31.55 1.67
N GLN A 404 6.95 30.39 1.15
CA GLN A 404 8.19 29.70 1.55
C GLN A 404 9.42 30.57 1.23
N GLY A 405 9.43 31.25 0.07
CA GLY A 405 10.46 32.22 -0.29
C GLY A 405 10.54 33.39 0.66
N VAL A 406 9.38 33.94 1.07
CA VAL A 406 9.30 35.04 2.05
C VAL A 406 9.84 34.60 3.41
N LEU A 407 9.41 33.46 3.93
CA LEU A 407 9.92 32.92 5.20
C LEU A 407 11.43 32.68 5.15
N LYS A 408 11.92 32.08 4.05
CA LYS A 408 13.35 31.84 3.84
C LYS A 408 14.13 33.14 3.95
N ALA A 409 13.69 34.22 3.27
CA ALA A 409 14.34 35.51 3.28
C ALA A 409 14.32 36.16 4.68
N VAL A 410 13.17 36.16 5.35
CA VAL A 410 12.99 36.72 6.69
C VAL A 410 13.81 36.00 7.75
N MET A 411 13.92 34.68 7.67
CA MET A 411 14.70 33.86 8.59
C MET A 411 16.20 33.87 8.28
N GLY A 412 16.66 34.57 7.24
CA GLY A 412 18.08 34.63 6.84
C GLY A 412 18.62 33.29 6.35
N ARG A 413 17.77 32.40 5.86
CA ARG A 413 18.15 31.07 5.36
C ARG A 413 18.65 31.17 3.91
N LYS A 414 19.74 30.47 3.61
CA LYS A 414 20.30 30.37 2.25
C LYS A 414 19.62 29.29 1.40
#